data_025ddbc4e75ed824cbc88a3efd50dcd3
#
_entry.id   025ddbc4e75ed824cbc88a3efd50dcd3
#
_cell.length_a   1.000
_cell.length_b   1.000
_cell.length_c   1.000
_cell.angle_alpha   90.00
_cell.angle_beta   90.00
_cell.angle_gamma   90.00
#
_symmetry.space_group_name_H-M   'P 1'
#
loop_
_entity.id
_entity.type
_entity.pdbx_description
1 polymer ?
#
loop_
_entity_poly.entity_id
_entity_poly.type
_entity_poly.pdbx_seq_one_letter_code
_entity_poly.pdbx_strand_id
1 'polypeptide(L)'
;MQGDRIHPDNHGNMLMAYFFLKSQGLAGKPVAKVDIDASRRVVLANENCFVNELKVSDKGTVSFTYLAKSLPYPMDTISRGWEKKHTQYEATLYAPIMEDLNQEVLRVDGLKGAYRLEIDGDSISTFSAEDLAKGINLAALTNTPQYQQAVRVMHLNEERWNIEKRFREYAWTEFLSLIHISEPTRPLYIS
;
A
#
# COMPACT_ATOMS: atom_id res chain seq x y z
N MET A 1 -17.40 13.65 4.32
CA MET A 1 -18.56 13.01 3.64
C MET A 1 -18.94 13.91 2.49
N GLN A 2 -19.21 13.32 1.32
CA GLN A 2 -19.72 14.06 0.18
C GLN A 2 -21.04 14.77 0.51
N GLY A 3 -21.35 15.85 -0.23
CA GLY A 3 -22.54 16.64 0.00
C GLY A 3 -23.87 15.91 -0.14
N ASP A 4 -23.90 14.76 -0.85
CA ASP A 4 -25.10 13.95 -1.04
C ASP A 4 -25.37 12.94 0.10
N ARG A 5 -24.44 12.75 1.01
CA ARG A 5 -24.50 11.81 2.17
C ARG A 5 -24.75 10.33 1.80
N ILE A 6 -24.65 9.97 0.55
CA ILE A 6 -24.91 8.62 0.02
C ILE A 6 -23.62 7.97 -0.44
N HIS A 7 -22.79 8.70 -1.20
CA HIS A 7 -21.56 8.18 -1.77
C HIS A 7 -20.37 8.56 -0.90
N PRO A 8 -19.63 7.60 -0.33
CA PRO A 8 -18.36 7.88 0.29
C PRO A 8 -17.37 8.28 -0.81
N ASP A 9 -16.67 9.39 -0.61
CA ASP A 9 -15.56 9.78 -1.49
C ASP A 9 -14.32 8.88 -1.24
N ASN A 10 -13.19 9.14 -1.90
CA ASN A 10 -11.99 8.33 -1.79
C ASN A 10 -11.54 8.11 -0.34
N HIS A 11 -11.53 9.17 0.47
CA HIS A 11 -11.19 9.05 1.90
C HIS A 11 -12.22 8.22 2.68
N GLY A 12 -13.51 8.36 2.36
CA GLY A 12 -14.57 7.59 3.01
C GLY A 12 -14.50 6.11 2.63
N ASN A 13 -14.24 5.79 1.37
CA ASN A 13 -14.00 4.41 0.92
C ASN A 13 -12.78 3.81 1.62
N MET A 14 -11.70 4.58 1.79
CA MET A 14 -10.51 4.14 2.49
C MET A 14 -10.78 3.89 3.98
N LEU A 15 -11.58 4.74 4.64
CA LEU A 15 -12.01 4.51 6.02
C LEU A 15 -12.84 3.24 6.17
N MET A 16 -13.76 2.98 5.23
CA MET A 16 -14.55 1.73 5.23
C MET A 16 -13.64 0.51 5.09
N ALA A 17 -12.67 0.56 4.16
CA ALA A 17 -11.68 -0.50 4.00
C ALA A 17 -10.84 -0.70 5.27
N TYR A 18 -10.38 0.39 5.89
CA TYR A 18 -9.64 0.34 7.15
C TYR A 18 -10.44 -0.35 8.26
N PHE A 19 -11.68 0.06 8.52
CA PHE A 19 -12.49 -0.54 9.57
C PHE A 19 -12.81 -2.01 9.28
N PHE A 20 -13.03 -2.35 8.01
CA PHE A 20 -13.22 -3.74 7.60
C PHE A 20 -11.98 -4.59 7.91
N LEU A 21 -10.79 -4.16 7.48
CA LEU A 21 -9.55 -4.88 7.73
C LEU A 21 -9.22 -4.96 9.23
N LYS A 22 -9.48 -3.88 9.97
CA LYS A 22 -9.32 -3.86 11.43
C LYS A 22 -10.25 -4.88 12.12
N SER A 23 -11.50 -5.00 11.69
CA SER A 23 -12.45 -5.97 12.21
C SER A 23 -12.05 -7.43 11.92
N GLN A 24 -11.24 -7.66 10.87
CA GLN A 24 -10.65 -8.97 10.56
C GLN A 24 -9.38 -9.27 11.37
N GLY A 25 -8.99 -8.41 12.32
CA GLY A 25 -7.81 -8.60 13.16
C GLY A 25 -6.48 -8.39 12.41
N LEU A 26 -6.47 -7.56 11.36
CA LEU A 26 -5.26 -7.25 10.59
C LEU A 26 -4.51 -6.04 11.14
N ALA A 27 -5.13 -5.21 11.98
CA ALA A 27 -4.46 -4.09 12.62
C ALA A 27 -3.31 -4.56 13.52
N GLY A 28 -2.20 -3.83 13.49
CA GLY A 28 -0.99 -4.13 14.26
C GLY A 28 -0.08 -5.20 13.64
N LYS A 29 -0.45 -5.77 12.48
CA LYS A 29 0.44 -6.66 11.73
C LYS A 29 1.31 -5.84 10.81
N PRO A 30 2.65 -5.91 10.94
CA PRO A 30 3.54 -5.11 10.09
C PRO A 30 3.55 -5.65 8.66
N VAL A 31 3.71 -4.74 7.71
CA VAL A 31 4.09 -5.06 6.33
C VAL A 31 5.40 -5.84 6.33
N ALA A 32 6.38 -5.33 7.07
CA ALA A 32 7.60 -6.02 7.45
C ALA A 32 8.24 -5.32 8.66
N LYS A 33 9.04 -6.06 9.42
CA LYS A 33 9.81 -5.50 10.54
C LYS A 33 11.19 -6.11 10.59
N VAL A 34 12.19 -5.25 10.77
CA VAL A 34 13.59 -5.62 10.99
C VAL A 34 14.10 -4.90 12.23
N ASP A 35 14.69 -5.64 13.14
CA ASP A 35 15.30 -5.14 14.37
C ASP A 35 16.75 -5.62 14.45
N ILE A 36 17.71 -4.70 14.45
CA ILE A 36 19.15 -4.97 14.40
C ILE A 36 19.84 -4.32 15.60
N ASP A 37 20.72 -5.05 16.26
CA ASP A 37 21.71 -4.51 17.19
C ASP A 37 23.07 -4.42 16.47
N ALA A 38 23.44 -3.20 16.08
CA ALA A 38 24.69 -2.95 15.37
C ALA A 38 25.92 -3.15 16.29
N SER A 39 25.79 -2.92 17.59
CA SER A 39 26.88 -3.12 18.55
C SER A 39 27.22 -4.58 18.73
N ARG A 40 26.21 -5.45 18.70
CA ARG A 40 26.37 -6.91 18.78
C ARG A 40 26.53 -7.57 17.41
N ARG A 41 26.29 -6.84 16.33
CA ARG A 41 26.30 -7.32 14.94
C ARG A 41 25.32 -8.47 14.70
N VAL A 42 24.11 -8.36 15.25
CA VAL A 42 23.06 -9.40 15.16
C VAL A 42 21.72 -8.82 14.74
N VAL A 43 20.93 -9.64 14.03
CA VAL A 43 19.50 -9.39 13.82
C VAL A 43 18.77 -9.90 15.05
N LEU A 44 18.09 -9.00 15.77
CA LEU A 44 17.34 -9.34 16.99
C LEU A 44 15.98 -9.96 16.64
N ALA A 45 15.32 -9.42 15.64
CA ALA A 45 14.03 -9.90 15.17
C ALA A 45 13.80 -9.53 13.71
N ASN A 46 13.06 -10.38 13.01
CA ASN A 46 12.48 -10.08 11.70
C ASN A 46 11.07 -10.68 11.63
N GLU A 47 10.15 -9.91 11.09
CA GLU A 47 8.76 -10.32 10.91
C GLU A 47 8.33 -10.00 9.48
N ASN A 48 7.71 -10.97 8.83
CA ASN A 48 7.24 -10.89 7.45
C ASN A 48 8.31 -10.49 6.42
N CYS A 49 9.58 -10.80 6.70
CA CYS A 49 10.71 -10.56 5.81
C CYS A 49 11.83 -11.57 6.05
N PHE A 50 12.81 -11.56 5.15
CA PHE A 50 14.10 -12.23 5.33
C PHE A 50 15.20 -11.18 5.42
N VAL A 51 16.15 -11.39 6.33
CA VAL A 51 17.34 -10.57 6.49
C VAL A 51 18.57 -11.49 6.46
N ASN A 52 19.48 -11.22 5.54
CA ASN A 52 20.69 -12.01 5.35
C ASN A 52 21.91 -11.10 5.23
N GLU A 53 23.09 -11.67 5.33
CA GLU A 53 24.37 -11.02 5.07
C GLU A 53 24.61 -9.74 5.88
N LEU A 54 24.16 -9.70 7.14
CA LEU A 54 24.40 -8.55 8.01
C LEU A 54 25.90 -8.35 8.21
N LYS A 55 26.38 -7.17 7.87
CA LYS A 55 27.74 -6.71 8.07
C LYS A 55 27.73 -5.37 8.78
N VAL A 56 28.52 -5.25 9.82
CA VAL A 56 28.74 -3.99 10.53
C VAL A 56 30.24 -3.71 10.50
N SER A 57 30.64 -2.65 9.82
CA SER A 57 32.04 -2.23 9.73
C SER A 57 32.50 -1.52 11.01
N ASP A 58 33.80 -1.47 11.24
CA ASP A 58 34.38 -0.74 12.37
C ASP A 58 34.15 0.79 12.26
N LYS A 59 33.84 1.28 11.07
CA LYS A 59 33.45 2.69 10.82
C LYS A 59 31.97 2.96 11.07
N GLY A 60 31.19 1.95 11.52
CA GLY A 60 29.78 2.08 11.85
C GLY A 60 28.82 1.87 10.68
N THR A 61 29.29 1.57 9.46
CA THR A 61 28.39 1.23 8.34
C THR A 61 27.71 -0.09 8.60
N VAL A 62 26.38 -0.12 8.47
CA VAL A 62 25.56 -1.34 8.57
C VAL A 62 25.03 -1.67 7.18
N SER A 63 25.22 -2.89 6.72
CA SER A 63 24.67 -3.37 5.45
C SER A 63 24.08 -4.77 5.60
N PHE A 64 23.01 -5.06 4.89
CA PHE A 64 22.34 -6.37 4.89
C PHE A 64 21.49 -6.52 3.64
N THR A 65 21.18 -7.76 3.29
CA THR A 65 20.19 -8.08 2.25
C THR A 65 18.84 -8.23 2.92
N TYR A 66 17.83 -7.56 2.36
CA TYR A 66 16.47 -7.51 2.87
C TYR A 66 15.46 -7.91 1.79
N LEU A 67 14.53 -8.81 2.15
CA LEU A 67 13.44 -9.22 1.28
C LEU A 67 12.14 -9.26 2.08
N ALA A 68 11.27 -8.26 1.90
CA ALA A 68 9.93 -8.26 2.45
C ALA A 68 9.02 -9.27 1.72
N LYS A 69 8.09 -9.87 2.45
CA LYS A 69 7.07 -10.79 1.89
C LYS A 69 5.82 -10.04 1.43
N SER A 70 5.69 -8.77 1.77
CA SER A 70 4.61 -7.89 1.34
C SER A 70 5.16 -6.52 0.95
N LEU A 71 4.42 -5.81 0.11
CA LEU A 71 4.70 -4.43 -0.23
C LEU A 71 3.91 -3.47 0.67
N PRO A 72 4.42 -2.26 0.93
CA PRO A 72 3.63 -1.23 1.59
C PRO A 72 2.44 -0.84 0.72
N TYR A 73 1.36 -0.36 1.34
CA TYR A 73 0.23 0.18 0.60
C TYR A 73 0.53 1.61 0.14
N PRO A 74 0.56 1.90 -1.15
CA PRO A 74 0.81 3.24 -1.65
C PRO A 74 -0.48 4.06 -1.57
N MET A 75 -0.61 4.90 -0.54
CA MET A 75 -1.77 5.77 -0.36
C MET A 75 -1.88 6.75 -1.52
N ASP A 76 -3.02 6.74 -2.22
CA ASP A 76 -3.25 7.65 -3.34
C ASP A 76 -3.42 9.09 -2.84
N THR A 77 -2.60 9.98 -3.35
CA THR A 77 -2.60 11.42 -3.07
C THR A 77 -3.29 12.23 -4.16
N ILE A 78 -3.87 11.57 -5.17
CA ILE A 78 -4.60 12.19 -6.26
C ILE A 78 -6.09 12.11 -5.96
N SER A 79 -6.80 13.23 -6.05
CA SER A 79 -8.25 13.26 -5.92
C SER A 79 -8.90 12.56 -7.10
N ARG A 80 -9.64 11.50 -6.83
CA ARG A 80 -10.37 10.68 -7.82
C ARG A 80 -11.84 10.58 -7.42
N GLY A 81 -12.64 9.99 -8.29
CA GLY A 81 -14.05 9.80 -8.05
C GLY A 81 -14.93 10.91 -8.66
N TRP A 82 -16.19 10.91 -8.32
CA TRP A 82 -17.20 11.75 -8.99
C TRP A 82 -16.94 13.24 -8.81
N GLU A 83 -16.69 13.69 -7.58
CA GLU A 83 -16.45 15.11 -7.28
C GLU A 83 -14.98 15.50 -7.28
N LYS A 84 -14.06 14.54 -7.28
CA LYS A 84 -12.59 14.73 -7.24
C LYS A 84 -12.12 15.69 -6.13
N LYS A 85 -12.75 15.64 -4.96
CA LYS A 85 -12.48 16.56 -3.86
C LYS A 85 -11.45 16.03 -2.87
N HIS A 86 -11.46 14.72 -2.64
CA HIS A 86 -10.68 14.11 -1.57
C HIS A 86 -9.76 13.00 -2.09
N THR A 87 -8.64 12.82 -1.41
CA THR A 87 -7.66 11.76 -1.68
C THR A 87 -7.83 10.59 -0.71
N GLN A 88 -7.27 9.43 -1.01
CA GLN A 88 -7.21 8.34 -0.03
C GLN A 88 -6.38 8.72 1.18
N TYR A 89 -5.28 9.47 0.95
CA TYR A 89 -4.38 9.89 2.02
C TYR A 89 -5.07 10.70 3.11
N GLU A 90 -6.09 11.51 2.76
CA GLU A 90 -6.87 12.27 3.74
C GLU A 90 -7.60 11.39 4.78
N ALA A 91 -7.79 10.10 4.50
CA ALA A 91 -8.35 9.17 5.49
C ALA A 91 -7.46 9.02 6.74
N THR A 92 -6.14 9.26 6.61
CA THR A 92 -5.20 9.22 7.74
C THR A 92 -5.47 10.31 8.78
N LEU A 93 -6.19 11.37 8.41
CA LEU A 93 -6.61 12.41 9.34
C LEU A 93 -7.71 11.94 10.32
N TYR A 94 -8.40 10.86 9.99
CA TYR A 94 -9.56 10.38 10.73
C TYR A 94 -9.32 9.02 11.41
N ALA A 95 -8.29 8.29 10.98
CA ALA A 95 -7.96 6.97 11.52
C ALA A 95 -6.46 6.69 11.40
N PRO A 96 -5.86 5.95 12.34
CA PRO A 96 -4.42 5.63 12.34
C PRO A 96 -4.10 4.50 11.34
N ILE A 97 -4.37 4.75 10.06
CA ILE A 97 -4.22 3.75 8.98
C ILE A 97 -2.76 3.36 8.79
N MET A 98 -1.87 4.34 8.85
CA MET A 98 -0.43 4.09 8.67
C MET A 98 0.13 3.29 9.85
N GLU A 99 -0.30 3.59 11.06
CA GLU A 99 0.15 2.94 12.29
C GLU A 99 -0.42 1.52 12.45
N ASP A 100 -1.68 1.34 12.05
CA ASP A 100 -2.38 0.06 12.24
C ASP A 100 -2.13 -0.95 11.10
N LEU A 101 -1.98 -0.49 9.85
CA LEU A 101 -2.00 -1.37 8.68
C LEU A 101 -0.81 -1.21 7.73
N ASN A 102 -0.01 -0.14 7.83
CA ASN A 102 1.02 0.17 6.85
C ASN A 102 2.38 0.44 7.50
N GLN A 103 2.86 -0.52 8.28
CA GLN A 103 4.12 -0.43 9.02
C GLN A 103 5.19 -1.33 8.38
N GLU A 104 6.18 -0.73 7.71
CA GLU A 104 7.41 -1.38 7.29
C GLU A 104 8.55 -0.82 8.15
N VAL A 105 8.83 -1.47 9.27
CA VAL A 105 9.67 -0.91 10.32
C VAL A 105 11.11 -1.38 10.21
N LEU A 106 12.04 -0.44 10.11
CA LEU A 106 13.46 -0.66 10.29
C LEU A 106 13.92 -0.04 11.61
N ARG A 107 14.41 -0.86 12.55
CA ARG A 107 15.02 -0.45 13.79
C ARG A 107 16.48 -0.87 13.84
N VAL A 108 17.37 0.05 14.20
CA VAL A 108 18.80 -0.25 14.36
C VAL A 108 19.31 0.42 15.61
N ASP A 109 19.63 -0.40 16.61
CA ASP A 109 20.24 0.03 17.87
C ASP A 109 21.78 0.02 17.79
N GLY A 110 22.43 0.71 18.74
CA GLY A 110 23.88 0.68 18.90
C GLY A 110 24.66 1.59 17.95
N LEU A 111 23.97 2.50 17.27
CA LEU A 111 24.55 3.50 16.37
C LEU A 111 24.86 4.82 17.10
N LYS A 112 25.67 5.70 16.49
CA LYS A 112 26.00 7.04 16.99
C LYS A 112 26.07 8.05 15.85
N GLY A 113 25.42 9.21 16.01
CA GLY A 113 25.44 10.28 15.02
C GLY A 113 24.31 10.15 13.98
N ALA A 114 24.57 10.52 12.74
CA ALA A 114 23.62 10.50 11.65
C ALA A 114 24.01 9.49 10.57
N TYR A 115 23.01 8.85 10.00
CA TYR A 115 23.18 7.81 8.98
C TYR A 115 22.33 8.11 7.75
N ARG A 116 22.94 7.96 6.59
CA ARG A 116 22.23 7.95 5.32
C ARG A 116 21.74 6.54 5.05
N LEU A 117 20.43 6.40 4.86
CA LEU A 117 19.81 5.16 4.39
C LEU A 117 19.94 5.09 2.87
N GLU A 118 20.51 4.02 2.38
CA GLU A 118 20.59 3.67 0.97
C GLU A 118 19.93 2.30 0.75
N ILE A 119 19.12 2.18 -0.30
CA ILE A 119 18.46 0.92 -0.70
C ILE A 119 18.74 0.72 -2.19
N ASP A 120 19.35 -0.41 -2.56
CA ASP A 120 19.73 -0.77 -3.94
C ASP A 120 20.59 0.30 -4.65
N GLY A 121 21.38 1.05 -3.89
CA GLY A 121 22.22 2.14 -4.40
C GLY A 121 21.56 3.51 -4.43
N ASP A 122 20.25 3.59 -4.20
CA ASP A 122 19.52 4.84 -4.13
C ASP A 122 19.57 5.45 -2.72
N SER A 123 19.89 6.73 -2.62
CA SER A 123 19.86 7.48 -1.36
C SER A 123 18.43 7.84 -1.02
N ILE A 124 17.91 7.31 0.10
CA ILE A 124 16.51 7.48 0.52
C ILE A 124 16.35 8.71 1.41
N SER A 125 17.04 8.72 2.56
CA SER A 125 16.97 9.80 3.54
C SER A 125 18.12 9.70 4.54
N THR A 126 18.22 10.70 5.42
CA THR A 126 19.17 10.72 6.53
C THR A 126 18.40 10.72 7.84
N PHE A 127 18.82 9.86 8.77
CA PHE A 127 18.22 9.68 10.08
C PHE A 127 19.26 9.80 11.19
N SER A 128 18.85 10.28 12.34
CA SER A 128 19.68 10.21 13.55
C SER A 128 19.73 8.75 14.06
N ALA A 129 20.80 8.43 14.83
CA ALA A 129 20.88 7.16 15.54
C ALA A 129 19.70 6.95 16.51
N GLU A 130 19.16 8.06 17.08
CA GLU A 130 18.00 8.01 17.96
C GLU A 130 16.71 7.63 17.20
N ASP A 131 16.51 8.17 15.99
CA ASP A 131 15.34 7.81 15.16
C ASP A 131 15.43 6.37 14.72
N LEU A 132 16.61 5.91 14.30
CA LEU A 132 16.85 4.51 13.94
C LEU A 132 16.62 3.56 15.13
N ALA A 133 17.00 3.96 16.34
CA ALA A 133 16.78 3.17 17.55
C ALA A 133 15.29 3.12 17.96
N LYS A 134 14.51 4.17 17.68
CA LYS A 134 13.04 4.15 17.86
C LYS A 134 12.35 3.29 16.80
N GLY A 135 12.95 3.19 15.62
CA GLY A 135 12.38 2.56 14.43
C GLY A 135 11.74 3.57 13.48
N ILE A 136 12.11 3.47 12.20
CA ILE A 136 11.56 4.27 11.12
C ILE A 136 10.57 3.45 10.29
N ASN A 137 9.48 4.07 9.85
CA ASN A 137 8.53 3.41 8.97
C ASN A 137 8.89 3.67 7.50
N LEU A 138 9.45 2.68 6.82
CA LEU A 138 9.85 2.76 5.41
C LEU A 138 8.63 2.93 4.49
N ALA A 139 7.45 2.44 4.88
CA ALA A 139 6.21 2.60 4.10
C ALA A 139 5.75 4.07 3.97
N ALA A 140 6.26 4.97 4.82
CA ALA A 140 6.03 6.40 4.72
C ALA A 140 6.99 7.10 3.73
N LEU A 141 8.04 6.42 3.26
CA LEU A 141 9.06 6.98 2.38
C LEU A 141 8.75 6.62 0.92
N THR A 142 8.20 7.58 0.20
CA THR A 142 7.69 7.36 -1.17
C THR A 142 8.77 7.09 -2.21
N ASN A 143 10.02 7.40 -1.91
CA ASN A 143 11.18 7.18 -2.78
C ASN A 143 11.89 5.83 -2.56
N THR A 144 11.38 4.95 -1.69
CA THR A 144 11.95 3.60 -1.53
C THR A 144 11.59 2.71 -2.73
N PRO A 145 12.50 1.79 -3.16
CA PRO A 145 12.23 0.87 -4.27
C PRO A 145 10.96 0.04 -4.07
N GLN A 146 10.70 -0.45 -2.86
CA GLN A 146 9.49 -1.21 -2.52
C GLN A 146 8.21 -0.37 -2.62
N TYR A 147 8.23 0.90 -2.21
CA TYR A 147 7.11 1.81 -2.40
C TYR A 147 6.85 2.05 -3.89
N GLN A 148 7.89 2.30 -4.66
CA GLN A 148 7.80 2.49 -6.11
C GLN A 148 7.31 1.21 -6.82
N GLN A 149 7.68 0.04 -6.34
CA GLN A 149 7.14 -1.22 -6.82
C GLN A 149 5.64 -1.33 -6.49
N ALA A 150 5.23 -0.97 -5.29
CA ALA A 150 3.83 -0.97 -4.87
C ALA A 150 2.98 -0.03 -5.75
N VAL A 151 3.48 1.17 -6.06
CA VAL A 151 2.83 2.12 -6.99
C VAL A 151 2.65 1.49 -8.38
N ARG A 152 3.67 0.81 -8.91
CA ARG A 152 3.56 0.12 -10.21
C ARG A 152 2.50 -0.97 -10.19
N VAL A 153 2.45 -1.77 -9.11
CA VAL A 153 1.42 -2.80 -8.92
C VAL A 153 0.02 -2.18 -8.85
N MET A 154 -0.12 -1.05 -8.16
CA MET A 154 -1.38 -0.30 -8.09
C MET A 154 -1.86 0.13 -9.49
N HIS A 155 -0.99 0.73 -10.30
CA HIS A 155 -1.36 1.15 -11.66
C HIS A 155 -1.71 -0.03 -12.58
N LEU A 156 -0.95 -1.11 -12.54
CA LEU A 156 -1.28 -2.33 -13.30
C LEU A 156 -2.65 -2.90 -12.88
N ASN A 157 -2.98 -2.83 -11.60
CA ASN A 157 -4.29 -3.26 -11.11
C ASN A 157 -5.42 -2.33 -11.57
N GLU A 158 -5.19 -1.02 -11.65
CA GLU A 158 -6.13 -0.07 -12.24
C GLU A 158 -6.38 -0.37 -13.73
N GLU A 159 -5.32 -0.61 -14.50
CA GLU A 159 -5.42 -0.99 -15.92
C GLU A 159 -6.23 -2.28 -16.10
N ARG A 160 -5.93 -3.30 -15.29
CA ARG A 160 -6.70 -4.56 -15.26
C ARG A 160 -8.18 -4.29 -14.99
N TRP A 161 -8.47 -3.45 -14.00
CA TRP A 161 -9.84 -3.10 -13.63
C TRP A 161 -10.59 -2.35 -14.75
N ASN A 162 -9.91 -1.47 -15.47
CA ASN A 162 -10.46 -0.77 -16.61
C ASN A 162 -10.78 -1.72 -17.78
N ILE A 163 -9.94 -2.73 -18.00
CA ILE A 163 -10.21 -3.78 -19.00
C ILE A 163 -11.42 -4.61 -18.59
N GLU A 164 -11.47 -5.09 -17.35
CA GLU A 164 -12.62 -5.84 -16.81
C GLU A 164 -13.91 -5.03 -16.87
N LYS A 165 -13.85 -3.73 -16.60
CA LYS A 165 -15.00 -2.83 -16.73
C LYS A 165 -15.54 -2.81 -18.14
N ARG A 166 -14.68 -2.69 -19.16
CA ARG A 166 -15.09 -2.71 -20.58
C ARG A 166 -15.75 -4.04 -20.96
N PHE A 167 -15.23 -5.18 -20.49
CA PHE A 167 -15.87 -6.47 -20.69
C PHE A 167 -17.25 -6.56 -20.07
N ARG A 168 -17.42 -6.05 -18.85
CA ARG A 168 -18.71 -6.00 -18.18
C ARG A 168 -19.70 -5.09 -18.92
N GLU A 169 -19.28 -3.91 -19.34
CA GLU A 169 -20.10 -2.98 -20.10
C GLU A 169 -20.54 -3.59 -21.43
N TYR A 170 -19.63 -4.27 -22.14
CA TYR A 170 -19.97 -5.00 -23.35
C TYR A 170 -20.99 -6.11 -23.07
N ALA A 171 -20.76 -6.96 -22.07
CA ALA A 171 -21.67 -8.04 -21.73
C ALA A 171 -23.08 -7.53 -21.34
N TRP A 172 -23.15 -6.45 -20.57
CA TRP A 172 -24.43 -5.92 -20.09
C TRP A 172 -25.18 -5.09 -21.13
N THR A 173 -24.48 -4.25 -21.88
CA THR A 173 -25.14 -3.32 -22.83
C THR A 173 -25.30 -3.93 -24.20
N GLU A 174 -24.28 -4.57 -24.74
CA GLU A 174 -24.31 -5.14 -26.09
C GLU A 174 -24.98 -6.51 -26.13
N PHE A 175 -24.52 -7.44 -25.31
CA PHE A 175 -25.00 -8.83 -25.34
C PHE A 175 -26.46 -8.94 -24.86
N LEU A 176 -26.83 -8.30 -23.75
CA LEU A 176 -28.21 -8.38 -23.24
C LEU A 176 -29.18 -7.56 -24.07
N SER A 177 -28.76 -6.42 -24.66
CA SER A 177 -29.60 -5.68 -25.57
C SER A 177 -29.89 -6.43 -26.87
N LEU A 178 -28.93 -7.19 -27.39
CA LEU A 178 -29.10 -8.03 -28.56
C LEU A 178 -30.05 -9.21 -28.32
N ILE A 179 -30.09 -9.76 -27.08
CA ILE A 179 -31.07 -10.80 -26.73
C ILE A 179 -32.50 -10.26 -26.81
N HIS A 180 -32.72 -9.02 -26.38
CA HIS A 180 -34.05 -8.40 -26.49
C HIS A 180 -34.47 -8.02 -27.93
N ILE A 181 -33.50 -7.77 -28.81
CA ILE A 181 -33.75 -7.49 -30.23
C ILE A 181 -34.07 -8.77 -31.01
N SER A 182 -33.58 -9.91 -30.55
CA SER A 182 -33.72 -11.20 -31.25
C SER A 182 -35.00 -11.99 -30.88
N GLU A 183 -35.81 -11.54 -29.94
CA GLU A 183 -37.13 -12.13 -29.76
C GLU A 183 -38.03 -11.69 -30.91
N PRO A 184 -38.37 -12.58 -31.86
CA PRO A 184 -39.34 -12.24 -32.91
C PRO A 184 -40.73 -12.15 -32.25
N THR A 185 -41.22 -10.94 -32.06
CA THR A 185 -42.65 -10.72 -31.87
C THR A 185 -43.35 -11.17 -33.15
N ARG A 186 -43.60 -12.48 -33.28
CA ARG A 186 -44.55 -12.96 -34.29
C ARG A 186 -45.93 -12.57 -33.85
N PRO A 187 -46.65 -11.74 -34.60
CA PRO A 187 -48.06 -11.55 -34.34
C PRO A 187 -48.75 -12.88 -34.60
N LEU A 188 -49.36 -13.45 -33.57
CA LEU A 188 -50.27 -14.57 -33.73
C LEU A 188 -51.51 -14.08 -34.40
N TYR A 189 -51.63 -14.25 -35.71
CA TYR A 189 -52.91 -14.12 -36.41
C TYR A 189 -53.67 -15.43 -36.20
N ILE A 190 -54.76 -15.38 -35.42
CA ILE A 190 -55.79 -16.42 -35.36
C ILE A 190 -56.81 -16.03 -36.41
N SER A 191 -56.90 -16.79 -37.50
CA SER A 191 -57.99 -16.73 -38.49
C SER A 191 -59.07 -17.71 -38.14
#